data_5c1fc944faed7909850d1a51dee20c59
#
_entry.id   5c1fc944faed7909850d1a51dee20c59
#
_cell.length_a   1.000
_cell.length_b   1.000
_cell.length_c   1.000
_cell.angle_alpha   90.00
_cell.angle_beta   90.00
_cell.angle_gamma   90.00
#
_symmetry.space_group_name_H-M   'P 1'
#
loop_
_entity.id
_entity.type
_entity.pdbx_description
1 polymer ?
#
loop_
_entity_poly.entity_id
_entity_poly.type
_entity_poly.pdbx_seq_one_letter_code
_entity_poly.pdbx_strand_id
1 'polypeptide(L)'
;MSPQAMTPEVFTWPVRVYWEDTDAGGIVFYANYLKFFERSRTEWLRAKGIGQQHLRDTVGGMFVVSDAQVKYLKSARLDDELLVTTSLQEAGRASMTIHQEAHLQSAAGPQLVCTARIRASWVDALTLKPGRIPPPILHALT
;
A
#
# COMPACT_ATOMS: atom_id res chain seq x y z
N MET A 1 4.34 12.15 31.97
CA MET A 1 3.44 11.35 31.16
C MET A 1 4.19 10.89 29.92
N SER A 2 4.43 9.61 29.84
CA SER A 2 5.08 9.09 28.63
C SER A 2 4.16 9.33 27.42
N PRO A 3 4.69 9.78 26.29
CA PRO A 3 3.89 9.87 25.08
C PRO A 3 3.32 8.48 24.79
N GLN A 4 2.03 8.40 24.70
CA GLN A 4 1.41 7.17 24.26
C GLN A 4 1.92 6.88 22.86
N ALA A 5 2.48 5.67 22.68
CA ALA A 5 2.78 5.19 21.36
C ALA A 5 1.47 5.24 20.58
N MET A 6 1.37 6.13 19.59
CA MET A 6 0.22 6.19 18.73
C MET A 6 0.16 4.89 17.94
N THR A 7 -0.90 4.11 18.20
CA THR A 7 -1.17 2.94 17.38
C THR A 7 -1.36 3.44 15.94
N PRO A 8 -0.60 2.95 14.97
CA PRO A 8 -0.78 3.38 13.60
C PRO A 8 -2.21 3.12 13.15
N GLU A 9 -2.80 4.10 12.51
CA GLU A 9 -4.09 3.91 11.86
C GLU A 9 -3.92 2.87 10.76
N VAL A 10 -4.81 1.87 10.75
CA VAL A 10 -4.79 0.82 9.73
C VAL A 10 -5.96 1.02 8.80
N PHE A 11 -5.65 1.32 7.56
CA PHE A 11 -6.63 1.39 6.48
C PHE A 11 -6.78 0.00 5.88
N THR A 12 -8.00 -0.39 5.54
CA THR A 12 -8.31 -1.71 4.99
C THR A 12 -9.09 -1.55 3.70
N TRP A 13 -8.69 -2.30 2.67
CA TRP A 13 -9.36 -2.31 1.38
C TRP A 13 -9.66 -3.74 0.95
N PRO A 14 -10.91 -4.08 0.58
CA PRO A 14 -11.23 -5.42 0.13
C PRO A 14 -10.80 -5.65 -1.31
N VAL A 15 -10.26 -6.85 -1.58
CA VAL A 15 -9.83 -7.25 -2.90
C VAL A 15 -10.36 -8.66 -3.16
N ARG A 16 -11.08 -8.84 -4.26
CA ARG A 16 -11.48 -10.17 -4.73
C ARG A 16 -10.40 -10.70 -5.67
N VAL A 17 -10.05 -11.97 -5.51
CA VAL A 17 -9.11 -12.63 -6.42
C VAL A 17 -9.85 -13.03 -7.69
N TYR A 18 -9.45 -12.47 -8.82
CA TYR A 18 -10.04 -12.72 -10.12
C TYR A 18 -9.21 -13.75 -10.88
N TRP A 19 -9.76 -14.23 -11.98
CA TRP A 19 -9.08 -15.18 -12.85
C TRP A 19 -7.70 -14.67 -13.30
N GLU A 20 -7.62 -13.40 -13.69
CA GLU A 20 -6.37 -12.77 -14.13
C GLU A 20 -5.29 -12.70 -13.05
N ASP A 21 -5.66 -12.87 -11.79
CA ASP A 21 -4.73 -12.79 -10.65
C ASP A 21 -4.06 -14.12 -10.36
N THR A 22 -4.52 -15.21 -10.98
CA THR A 22 -4.06 -16.55 -10.68
C THR A 22 -3.11 -17.09 -11.74
N ASP A 23 -2.29 -18.06 -11.34
CA ASP A 23 -1.45 -18.82 -12.25
C ASP A 23 -2.13 -20.15 -12.65
N ALA A 24 -1.42 -20.98 -13.41
CA ALA A 24 -1.94 -22.27 -13.88
C ALA A 24 -2.28 -23.24 -12.73
N GLY A 25 -1.74 -23.01 -11.55
CA GLY A 25 -2.04 -23.81 -10.35
C GLY A 25 -3.29 -23.39 -9.60
N GLY A 26 -3.97 -22.33 -10.04
CA GLY A 26 -5.18 -21.82 -9.40
C GLY A 26 -4.94 -21.00 -8.15
N ILE A 27 -3.70 -20.63 -7.87
CA ILE A 27 -3.33 -19.76 -6.77
C ILE A 27 -2.90 -18.38 -7.29
N VAL A 28 -2.97 -17.38 -6.45
CA VAL A 28 -2.52 -16.03 -6.82
C VAL A 28 -1.06 -16.07 -7.24
N PHE A 29 -0.78 -15.55 -8.43
CA PHE A 29 0.60 -15.41 -8.90
C PHE A 29 1.34 -14.47 -7.93
N TYR A 30 2.52 -14.89 -7.47
CA TYR A 30 3.19 -14.22 -6.34
C TYR A 30 3.39 -12.71 -6.55
N ALA A 31 3.73 -12.28 -7.76
CA ALA A 31 3.94 -10.86 -8.06
C ALA A 31 2.63 -10.07 -8.05
N ASN A 32 1.49 -10.74 -8.14
CA ASN A 32 0.19 -10.07 -8.20
C ASN A 32 -0.21 -9.43 -6.86
N TYR A 33 0.37 -9.90 -5.75
CA TYR A 33 0.16 -9.24 -4.46
C TYR A 33 0.63 -7.80 -4.47
N LEU A 34 1.63 -7.47 -5.28
CA LEU A 34 2.09 -6.08 -5.43
C LEU A 34 0.97 -5.18 -5.98
N LYS A 35 0.14 -5.71 -6.87
CA LYS A 35 -1.03 -4.98 -7.39
C LYS A 35 -2.08 -4.79 -6.29
N PHE A 36 -2.31 -5.80 -5.48
CA PHE A 36 -3.26 -5.69 -4.37
C PHE A 36 -2.80 -4.64 -3.36
N PHE A 37 -1.53 -4.63 -3.04
CA PHE A 37 -0.94 -3.63 -2.14
C PHE A 37 -1.02 -2.23 -2.75
N GLU A 38 -0.77 -2.09 -4.05
CA GLU A 38 -0.89 -0.81 -4.75
C GLU A 38 -2.32 -0.27 -4.67
N ARG A 39 -3.33 -1.11 -4.89
CA ARG A 39 -4.73 -0.69 -4.79
C ARG A 39 -5.07 -0.18 -3.40
N SER A 40 -4.63 -0.88 -2.37
CA SER A 40 -4.87 -0.46 -0.98
C SER A 40 -4.18 0.89 -0.69
N ARG A 41 -2.92 1.07 -1.14
CA ARG A 41 -2.22 2.34 -0.96
C ARG A 41 -2.94 3.48 -1.67
N THR A 42 -3.38 3.25 -2.90
CA THR A 42 -4.07 4.27 -3.69
C THR A 42 -5.36 4.70 -3.01
N GLU A 43 -6.15 3.76 -2.52
CA GLU A 43 -7.38 4.07 -1.82
C GLU A 43 -7.13 4.71 -0.45
N TRP A 44 -6.06 4.33 0.22
CA TRP A 44 -5.62 4.96 1.47
C TRP A 44 -5.28 6.44 1.26
N LEU A 45 -4.51 6.75 0.21
CA LEU A 45 -4.20 8.13 -0.14
C LEU A 45 -5.46 8.91 -0.50
N ARG A 46 -6.34 8.28 -1.29
CA ARG A 46 -7.61 8.91 -1.70
C ARG A 46 -8.49 9.24 -0.49
N ALA A 47 -8.53 8.36 0.50
CA ALA A 47 -9.26 8.60 1.74
C ALA A 47 -8.70 9.78 2.53
N LYS A 48 -7.44 10.12 2.33
CA LYS A 48 -6.79 11.28 2.94
C LYS A 48 -6.88 12.54 2.07
N GLY A 49 -7.64 12.47 0.98
CA GLY A 49 -7.79 13.60 0.06
C GLY A 49 -6.64 13.74 -0.93
N ILE A 50 -5.80 12.72 -1.05
CA ILE A 50 -4.63 12.73 -1.93
C ILE A 50 -4.92 11.85 -3.14
N GLY A 51 -5.18 12.48 -4.31
CA GLY A 51 -5.33 11.76 -5.58
C GLY A 51 -4.03 11.84 -6.37
N GLN A 52 -3.45 10.72 -6.76
CA GLN A 52 -2.15 10.69 -7.42
C GLN A 52 -2.17 11.41 -8.77
N GLN A 53 -3.22 11.25 -9.55
CA GLN A 53 -3.34 11.97 -10.83
C GLN A 53 -3.41 13.48 -10.60
N HIS A 54 -4.15 13.91 -9.59
CA HIS A 54 -4.25 15.32 -9.23
C HIS A 54 -2.88 15.89 -8.80
N LEU A 55 -2.10 15.11 -8.04
CA LEU A 55 -0.76 15.54 -7.64
C LEU A 55 0.15 15.76 -8.86
N ARG A 56 0.12 14.84 -9.82
CA ARG A 56 0.91 14.96 -11.04
C ARG A 56 0.54 16.22 -11.81
N ASP A 57 -0.76 16.50 -11.92
CA ASP A 57 -1.27 17.58 -12.75
C ASP A 57 -1.11 18.95 -12.11
N THR A 58 -1.25 19.05 -10.79
CA THR A 58 -1.28 20.35 -10.09
C THR A 58 -0.03 20.65 -9.28
N VAL A 59 0.59 19.62 -8.68
CA VAL A 59 1.78 19.80 -7.84
C VAL A 59 3.06 19.48 -8.61
N GLY A 60 2.94 18.67 -9.67
CA GLY A 60 4.08 18.32 -10.51
C GLY A 60 4.98 17.26 -9.90
N GLY A 61 4.50 16.53 -8.90
CA GLY A 61 5.24 15.46 -8.26
C GLY A 61 4.36 14.25 -8.01
N MET A 62 4.99 13.14 -7.64
CA MET A 62 4.28 11.90 -7.34
C MET A 62 5.11 10.99 -6.46
N PHE A 63 4.43 10.01 -5.84
CA PHE A 63 5.12 8.94 -5.14
C PHE A 63 5.43 7.80 -6.11
N VAL A 64 6.65 7.27 -6.01
CA VAL A 64 7.05 6.04 -6.71
C VAL A 64 7.61 5.05 -5.70
N VAL A 65 7.39 3.78 -5.93
CA VAL A 65 7.95 2.74 -5.07
C VAL A 65 9.46 2.65 -5.34
N SER A 66 10.26 2.85 -4.31
CA SER A 66 11.73 2.78 -4.39
C SER A 66 12.29 1.52 -3.75
N ASP A 67 11.53 0.86 -2.88
CA ASP A 67 11.92 -0.40 -2.26
C ASP A 67 10.67 -1.18 -1.88
N ALA A 68 10.71 -2.50 -2.06
CA ALA A 68 9.60 -3.37 -1.68
C ALA A 68 10.17 -4.67 -1.12
N GLN A 69 9.77 -4.99 0.10
CA GLN A 69 10.11 -6.25 0.75
C GLN A 69 8.80 -6.99 1.01
N VAL A 70 8.67 -8.16 0.41
CA VAL A 70 7.42 -8.94 0.46
C VAL A 70 7.73 -10.32 1.03
N LYS A 71 6.88 -10.75 1.95
CA LYS A 71 6.97 -12.07 2.53
C LYS A 71 5.67 -12.82 2.25
N TYR A 72 5.79 -13.98 1.62
CA TYR A 72 4.68 -14.83 1.25
C TYR A 72 4.54 -15.93 2.30
N LEU A 73 3.37 -16.02 2.94
CA LEU A 73 3.15 -16.93 4.04
C LEU A 73 2.19 -18.06 3.68
N LYS A 74 1.16 -17.74 2.89
CA LYS A 74 0.15 -18.68 2.42
C LYS A 74 -0.31 -18.27 1.03
N SER A 75 -1.02 -19.15 0.34
CA SER A 75 -1.55 -18.86 -0.99
C SER A 75 -3.04 -18.56 -0.93
N ALA A 76 -3.46 -17.48 -1.55
CA ALA A 76 -4.85 -17.21 -1.84
C ALA A 76 -5.21 -17.83 -3.20
N ARG A 77 -6.49 -18.06 -3.43
CA ARG A 77 -7.01 -18.75 -4.61
C ARG A 77 -8.07 -17.91 -5.31
N LEU A 78 -8.45 -18.37 -6.51
CA LEU A 78 -9.55 -17.77 -7.26
C LEU A 78 -10.79 -17.64 -6.38
N ASP A 79 -11.46 -16.51 -6.51
CA ASP A 79 -12.69 -16.15 -5.79
C ASP A 79 -12.51 -15.84 -4.30
N ASP A 80 -11.32 -16.02 -3.74
CA ASP A 80 -11.06 -15.62 -2.37
C ASP A 80 -11.22 -14.10 -2.22
N GLU A 81 -11.67 -13.69 -1.04
CA GLU A 81 -11.70 -12.28 -0.66
C GLU A 81 -10.57 -11.99 0.32
N LEU A 82 -9.79 -10.98 -0.02
CA LEU A 82 -8.70 -10.51 0.81
C LEU A 82 -9.05 -9.15 1.39
N LEU A 83 -8.66 -8.92 2.65
CA LEU A 83 -8.59 -7.58 3.22
C LEU A 83 -7.14 -7.15 3.21
N VAL A 84 -6.86 -6.09 2.46
CA VAL A 84 -5.50 -5.60 2.27
C VAL A 84 -5.32 -4.32 3.06
N THR A 85 -4.39 -4.34 4.01
CA THR A 85 -4.19 -3.22 4.92
C THR A 85 -3.08 -2.30 4.44
N THR A 86 -3.15 -1.06 4.87
CA THR A 86 -2.10 -0.06 4.68
C THR A 86 -1.97 0.74 5.97
N SER A 87 -0.76 0.82 6.50
CA SER A 87 -0.47 1.68 7.64
C SER A 87 0.86 2.37 7.44
N LEU A 88 0.92 3.65 7.83
CA LEU A 88 2.15 4.43 7.76
C LEU A 88 3.04 4.06 8.94
N GLN A 89 4.26 3.57 8.66
CA GLN A 89 5.26 3.29 9.69
C GLN A 89 6.12 4.51 9.98
N GLU A 90 6.53 5.21 8.92
CA GLU A 90 7.45 6.32 9.03
C GLU A 90 7.26 7.26 7.86
N ALA A 91 7.32 8.56 8.11
CA ALA A 91 7.31 9.57 7.07
C ALA A 91 8.50 10.50 7.27
N GLY A 92 9.35 10.58 6.26
CA GLY A 92 10.50 11.47 6.20
C GLY A 92 10.24 12.64 5.26
N ARG A 93 11.29 13.39 4.96
CA ARG A 93 11.20 14.56 4.09
C ARG A 93 10.94 14.20 2.62
N ALA A 94 11.49 13.08 2.17
CA ALA A 94 11.47 12.69 0.76
C ALA A 94 10.82 11.33 0.51
N SER A 95 10.52 10.58 1.56
CA SER A 95 9.96 9.23 1.42
C SER A 95 9.11 8.86 2.63
N MET A 96 8.27 7.86 2.44
CA MET A 96 7.50 7.25 3.52
C MET A 96 7.68 5.74 3.47
N THR A 97 7.60 5.10 4.63
CA THR A 97 7.61 3.64 4.75
C THR A 97 6.24 3.18 5.20
N ILE A 98 5.68 2.24 4.47
CA ILE A 98 4.33 1.74 4.64
C ILE A 98 4.39 0.25 4.95
N HIS A 99 3.63 -0.19 5.95
CA HIS A 99 3.42 -1.61 6.23
C HIS A 99 2.08 -2.03 5.66
N GLN A 100 2.07 -3.16 4.96
CA GLN A 100 0.85 -3.70 4.37
C GLN A 100 0.74 -5.19 4.64
N GLU A 101 -0.50 -5.65 4.76
CA GLU A 101 -0.82 -7.06 4.98
C GLU A 101 -2.00 -7.44 4.12
N ALA A 102 -1.99 -8.67 3.63
CA ALA A 102 -3.15 -9.25 2.96
C ALA A 102 -3.68 -10.39 3.83
N HIS A 103 -4.93 -10.27 4.24
CA HIS A 103 -5.62 -11.25 5.08
C HIS A 103 -6.71 -11.95 4.28
N LEU A 104 -6.64 -13.28 4.23
CA LEU A 104 -7.68 -14.10 3.62
C LEU A 104 -8.88 -14.17 4.58
N GLN A 105 -10.05 -13.86 4.06
CA GLN A 105 -11.30 -13.99 4.82
C GLN A 105 -11.77 -15.45 4.74
N SER A 106 -11.92 -16.09 5.87
CA SER A 106 -12.38 -17.47 5.94
C SER A 106 -13.37 -17.65 7.09
N ALA A 107 -14.11 -18.78 7.08
CA ALA A 107 -15.05 -19.12 8.14
C ALA A 107 -14.35 -19.26 9.50
N ALA A 108 -13.07 -19.62 9.50
CA ALA A 108 -12.25 -19.74 10.71
C ALA A 108 -11.67 -18.40 11.18
N GLY A 109 -12.00 -17.30 10.52
CA GLY A 109 -11.47 -15.98 10.78
C GLY A 109 -10.39 -15.57 9.77
N PRO A 110 -9.85 -14.35 9.90
CA PRO A 110 -8.85 -13.85 8.98
C PRO A 110 -7.54 -14.63 9.11
N GLN A 111 -6.90 -14.92 7.96
CA GLN A 111 -5.59 -15.58 7.91
C GLN A 111 -4.62 -14.69 7.16
N LEU A 112 -3.48 -14.41 7.78
CA LEU A 112 -2.42 -13.63 7.14
C LEU A 112 -1.77 -14.46 6.03
N VAL A 113 -1.82 -13.96 4.79
CA VAL A 113 -1.26 -14.65 3.64
C VAL A 113 0.00 -14.00 3.08
N CYS A 114 0.12 -12.69 3.23
CA CYS A 114 1.25 -11.95 2.67
C CYS A 114 1.47 -10.67 3.45
N THR A 115 2.73 -10.29 3.67
CA THR A 115 3.08 -9.00 4.26
C THR A 115 4.04 -8.26 3.35
N ALA A 116 4.02 -6.93 3.44
CA ALA A 116 4.91 -6.10 2.66
C ALA A 116 5.35 -4.89 3.45
N ARG A 117 6.61 -4.49 3.21
CA ARG A 117 7.14 -3.21 3.63
C ARG A 117 7.50 -2.46 2.37
N ILE A 118 6.84 -1.33 2.16
CA ILE A 118 6.94 -0.54 0.94
C ILE A 118 7.53 0.82 1.27
N ARG A 119 8.58 1.19 0.57
CA ARG A 119 9.09 2.56 0.63
C ARG A 119 8.64 3.29 -0.63
N ALA A 120 7.93 4.38 -0.42
CA ALA A 120 7.48 5.26 -1.49
C ALA A 120 8.24 6.58 -1.39
N SER A 121 8.88 6.97 -2.49
CA SER A 121 9.70 8.17 -2.55
C SER A 121 9.03 9.22 -3.42
N TRP A 122 9.17 10.49 -3.02
CA TRP A 122 8.64 11.61 -3.78
C TRP A 122 9.60 11.98 -4.91
N VAL A 123 9.07 12.13 -6.12
CA VAL A 123 9.86 12.51 -7.28
C VAL A 123 9.13 13.58 -8.09
N ASP A 124 9.89 14.35 -8.86
CA ASP A 124 9.34 15.24 -9.88
C ASP A 124 8.67 14.40 -10.96
N ALA A 125 7.45 14.77 -11.37
CA ALA A 125 6.65 13.96 -12.29
C ALA A 125 7.22 13.93 -13.71
N LEU A 126 8.04 14.91 -14.09
CA LEU A 126 8.65 14.97 -15.43
C LEU A 126 10.05 14.37 -15.45
N THR A 127 10.89 14.75 -14.50
CA THR A 127 12.30 14.35 -14.49
C THR A 127 12.57 13.08 -13.73
N LEU A 128 11.62 12.66 -12.87
CA LEU A 128 11.73 11.54 -11.93
C LEU A 128 12.86 11.72 -10.90
N LYS A 129 13.37 12.94 -10.76
CA LYS A 129 14.40 13.21 -9.76
C LYS A 129 13.78 13.26 -8.35
N PRO A 130 14.46 12.72 -7.34
CA PRO A 130 14.00 12.81 -5.97
C PRO A 130 13.75 14.25 -5.54
N GLY A 131 12.71 14.45 -4.76
CA GLY A 131 12.34 15.74 -4.23
C GLY A 131 11.73 15.62 -2.85
N ARG A 132 11.44 16.78 -2.27
CA ARG A 132 10.86 16.85 -0.94
C ARG A 132 9.34 16.70 -1.04
N ILE A 133 8.76 15.87 -0.18
CA ILE A 133 7.30 15.77 -0.05
C ILE A 133 6.78 17.15 0.33
N PRO A 134 5.84 17.73 -0.44
CA PRO A 134 5.26 19.03 -0.08
C PRO A 134 4.68 18.99 1.34
N PRO A 135 4.92 20.02 2.17
CA PRO A 135 4.44 20.03 3.54
C PRO A 135 2.95 19.75 3.74
N PRO A 136 2.03 20.28 2.89
CA PRO A 136 0.60 19.94 3.03
C PRO A 136 0.31 18.46 2.85
N ILE A 137 1.03 17.78 1.95
CA ILE A 137 0.87 16.35 1.71
C ILE A 137 1.42 15.57 2.89
N LEU A 138 2.61 15.93 3.36
CA LEU A 138 3.20 15.29 4.54
C LEU A 138 2.28 15.43 5.76
N HIS A 139 1.69 16.60 5.94
CA HIS A 139 0.74 16.84 7.01
C HIS A 139 -0.50 15.98 6.88
N ALA A 140 -1.03 15.80 5.67
CA ALA A 140 -2.20 14.96 5.43
C ALA A 140 -1.92 13.48 5.69
N LEU A 141 -0.67 13.03 5.52
CA LEU A 141 -0.26 11.65 5.77
C LEU A 141 -0.11 11.35 7.25
N THR A 142 0.30 12.32 8.02
CA THR A 142 0.56 12.18 9.45
C THR A 142 -0.56 12.76 10.29
#